data_e75ac4a5bc34e9915584d4bc92d9099f
#
_entry.id   e75ac4a5bc34e9915584d4bc92d9099f
#
_cell.length_a   1.000
_cell.length_b   1.000
_cell.length_c   1.000
_cell.angle_alpha   90.00
_cell.angle_beta   90.00
_cell.angle_gamma   90.00
#
_symmetry.space_group_name_H-M   'P 1'
#
loop_
_entity.id
_entity.type
_entity.pdbx_description
1 polymer ?
#
loop_
_entity_poly.entity_id
_entity_poly.type
_entity_poly.pdbx_seq_one_letter_code
_entity_poly.pdbx_strand_id
1 'polypeptide(L)'
;MTATLDHQPIHSWLTDMDGVLVHEEAALPGAAEFIAALQQYGRPFLVLTNNSIFTPRDLRARLSRSGIDIPEESIWTSALATARFLAEQKPGAAAYVIGEAGLTSAMHEEGFILADSDVEFVVLGETRTYSFEAITRAIRLITGGAKFIATNPDVSGPSAEGPLPATGAVAAMITAATGIRPYYVGKPNPLMMRTALNRIGAHSETSIMIGDRMDTDVKSGLEAGMRSVLVQIGRASCRERV
;
A
#
# COMPACT_ATOMS: atom_id res chain seq x y z
N MET A 1 -18.95 -10.04 35.58
CA MET A 1 -18.78 -11.07 34.54
C MET A 1 -17.74 -10.54 33.54
N THR A 2 -16.49 -10.91 33.71
CA THR A 2 -15.43 -10.65 32.71
C THR A 2 -15.66 -11.63 31.56
N ALA A 3 -16.19 -11.12 30.43
CA ALA A 3 -16.20 -11.90 29.20
C ALA A 3 -14.74 -12.15 28.82
N THR A 4 -14.27 -13.38 29.01
CA THR A 4 -13.06 -13.87 28.37
C THR A 4 -13.35 -13.82 26.87
N LEU A 5 -12.79 -12.84 26.19
CA LEU A 5 -12.75 -12.83 24.74
C LEU A 5 -11.96 -14.09 24.32
N ASP A 6 -12.69 -15.09 23.87
CA ASP A 6 -12.12 -16.33 23.33
C ASP A 6 -11.47 -15.98 22.00
N HIS A 7 -10.23 -15.48 22.06
CA HIS A 7 -9.48 -15.09 20.88
C HIS A 7 -8.96 -16.34 20.19
N GLN A 8 -9.45 -16.60 18.99
CA GLN A 8 -8.87 -17.63 18.13
C GLN A 8 -7.35 -17.39 17.99
N PRO A 9 -6.54 -18.46 17.93
CA PRO A 9 -5.10 -18.34 17.75
C PRO A 9 -4.77 -17.60 16.43
N ILE A 10 -3.67 -16.83 16.44
CA ILE A 10 -3.17 -16.17 15.24
C ILE A 10 -2.44 -17.19 14.38
N HIS A 11 -2.83 -17.27 13.11
CA HIS A 11 -2.24 -18.16 12.11
C HIS A 11 -1.49 -17.43 11.02
N SER A 12 -1.80 -16.15 10.76
CA SER A 12 -1.15 -15.34 9.72
C SER A 12 -0.90 -13.90 10.15
N TRP A 13 0.15 -13.31 9.59
CA TRP A 13 0.66 -11.99 9.98
C TRP A 13 0.74 -11.06 8.78
N LEU A 14 0.08 -9.93 8.86
CA LEU A 14 0.28 -8.79 7.97
C LEU A 14 1.04 -7.73 8.76
N THR A 15 2.13 -7.20 8.21
CA THR A 15 2.94 -6.18 8.88
C THR A 15 3.20 -5.01 7.93
N ASP A 16 3.16 -3.78 8.45
CA ASP A 16 3.69 -2.66 7.70
C ASP A 16 5.21 -2.78 7.56
N MET A 17 5.78 -2.07 6.61
CA MET A 17 7.21 -2.04 6.34
C MET A 17 7.89 -0.86 7.06
N ASP A 18 7.50 0.36 6.69
CA ASP A 18 8.13 1.59 7.17
C ASP A 18 7.57 1.99 8.54
N GLY A 19 8.42 2.07 9.58
CA GLY A 19 8.01 2.32 10.96
C GLY A 19 7.71 1.07 11.78
N VAL A 20 7.74 -0.12 11.16
CA VAL A 20 7.56 -1.43 11.84
C VAL A 20 8.76 -2.34 11.63
N LEU A 21 9.17 -2.56 10.40
CA LEU A 21 10.35 -3.40 10.08
C LEU A 21 11.60 -2.54 9.91
N VAL A 22 11.47 -1.41 9.24
CA VAL A 22 12.59 -0.50 8.95
C VAL A 22 12.20 0.94 9.26
N HIS A 23 13.20 1.73 9.63
CA HIS A 23 13.13 3.19 9.64
C HIS A 23 14.23 3.70 8.70
N GLU A 24 13.83 4.39 7.64
CA GLU A 24 14.73 4.73 6.54
C GLU A 24 15.42 3.49 5.96
N GLU A 25 16.73 3.32 6.18
CA GLU A 25 17.52 2.17 5.69
C GLU A 25 17.99 1.22 6.82
N ALA A 26 17.55 1.43 8.05
CA ALA A 26 17.93 0.62 9.19
C ALA A 26 16.78 -0.25 9.66
N ALA A 27 17.07 -1.53 9.97
CA ALA A 27 16.08 -2.40 10.63
C ALA A 27 15.77 -1.88 12.04
N LEU A 28 14.52 -1.91 12.42
CA LEU A 28 14.11 -1.64 13.81
C LEU A 28 14.52 -2.81 14.72
N PRO A 29 14.84 -2.53 16.00
CA PRO A 29 15.22 -3.58 16.94
C PRO A 29 14.15 -4.68 17.02
N GLY A 30 14.55 -5.95 16.84
CA GLY A 30 13.66 -7.10 16.87
C GLY A 30 12.95 -7.42 15.55
N ALA A 31 13.02 -6.56 14.53
CA ALA A 31 12.32 -6.78 13.26
C ALA A 31 12.88 -7.97 12.47
N ALA A 32 14.20 -8.10 12.41
CA ALA A 32 14.84 -9.21 11.72
C ALA A 32 14.56 -10.54 12.42
N GLU A 33 14.64 -10.57 13.75
CA GLU A 33 14.33 -11.74 14.56
C GLU A 33 12.86 -12.14 14.44
N PHE A 34 11.94 -11.16 14.40
CA PHE A 34 10.52 -11.40 14.18
C PHE A 34 10.24 -12.08 12.84
N ILE A 35 10.79 -11.56 11.77
CA ILE A 35 10.63 -12.15 10.42
C ILE A 35 11.28 -13.54 10.37
N ALA A 36 12.48 -13.71 10.92
CA ALA A 36 13.15 -15.00 10.98
C ALA A 36 12.32 -16.04 11.76
N ALA A 37 11.66 -15.64 12.85
CA ALA A 37 10.78 -16.51 13.62
C ALA A 37 9.54 -16.93 12.79
N LEU A 38 8.90 -16.01 12.05
CA LEU A 38 7.78 -16.36 11.19
C LEU A 38 8.18 -17.39 10.13
N GLN A 39 9.35 -17.22 9.50
CA GLN A 39 9.90 -18.14 8.51
C GLN A 39 10.25 -19.49 9.14
N GLN A 40 10.94 -19.50 10.27
CA GLN A 40 11.34 -20.72 10.98
C GLN A 40 10.14 -21.57 11.39
N TYR A 41 9.05 -20.93 11.82
CA TYR A 41 7.83 -21.64 12.22
C TYR A 41 6.83 -21.84 11.08
N GLY A 42 7.23 -21.55 9.84
CA GLY A 42 6.38 -21.71 8.65
C GLY A 42 5.07 -20.92 8.74
N ARG A 43 5.10 -19.73 9.36
CA ARG A 43 3.92 -18.91 9.53
C ARG A 43 3.67 -18.05 8.30
N PRO A 44 2.48 -18.09 7.69
CA PRO A 44 2.15 -17.22 6.56
C PRO A 44 2.22 -15.76 6.97
N PHE A 45 2.92 -14.94 6.18
CA PHE A 45 2.99 -13.49 6.42
C PHE A 45 3.12 -12.71 5.12
N LEU A 46 2.71 -11.44 5.16
CA LEU A 46 2.98 -10.45 4.12
C LEU A 46 3.43 -9.14 4.74
N VAL A 47 4.38 -8.50 4.06
CA VAL A 47 4.79 -7.12 4.33
C VAL A 47 3.97 -6.20 3.42
N LEU A 48 3.14 -5.36 4.02
CA LEU A 48 2.24 -4.44 3.33
C LEU A 48 2.80 -3.01 3.35
N THR A 49 2.77 -2.33 2.22
CA THR A 49 3.17 -0.93 2.15
C THR A 49 2.31 -0.12 1.19
N ASN A 50 2.03 1.13 1.54
CA ASN A 50 1.41 2.09 0.61
C ASN A 50 2.37 2.58 -0.48
N ASN A 51 3.63 2.18 -0.43
CA ASN A 51 4.59 2.51 -1.46
C ASN A 51 4.15 1.97 -2.83
N SER A 52 4.12 2.84 -3.83
CA SER A 52 3.79 2.49 -5.22
C SER A 52 4.93 2.83 -6.19
N ILE A 53 6.06 3.35 -5.68
CA ILE A 53 7.23 3.74 -6.47
C ILE A 53 8.05 2.51 -6.85
N PHE A 54 8.35 1.67 -5.85
CA PHE A 54 9.28 0.56 -5.98
C PHE A 54 8.58 -0.76 -6.27
N THR A 55 9.23 -1.61 -7.07
CA THR A 55 8.79 -2.99 -7.26
C THR A 55 9.03 -3.83 -6.00
N PRO A 56 8.36 -4.99 -5.83
CA PRO A 56 8.68 -5.92 -4.75
C PRO A 56 10.15 -6.31 -4.70
N ARG A 57 10.79 -6.45 -5.86
CA ARG A 57 12.21 -6.74 -5.99
C ARG A 57 13.09 -5.63 -5.38
N ASP A 58 12.76 -4.37 -5.65
CA ASP A 58 13.50 -3.22 -5.10
C ASP A 58 13.33 -3.13 -3.58
N LEU A 59 12.10 -3.34 -3.10
CA LEU A 59 11.78 -3.34 -1.67
C LEU A 59 12.45 -4.51 -0.94
N ARG A 60 12.46 -5.71 -1.55
CA ARG A 60 13.23 -6.84 -1.04
C ARG A 60 14.71 -6.49 -0.91
N ALA A 61 15.30 -5.91 -1.94
CA ALA A 61 16.70 -5.51 -1.93
C ALA A 61 17.00 -4.47 -0.83
N ARG A 62 16.06 -3.54 -0.57
CA ARG A 62 16.15 -2.58 0.54
C ARG A 62 16.11 -3.28 1.90
N LEU A 63 15.16 -4.19 2.11
CA LEU A 63 15.03 -4.96 3.36
C LEU A 63 16.24 -5.86 3.60
N SER A 64 16.77 -6.51 2.56
CA SER A 64 17.97 -7.36 2.65
C SER A 64 19.21 -6.57 3.09
N ARG A 65 19.39 -5.32 2.59
CA ARG A 65 20.47 -4.43 3.09
C ARG A 65 20.33 -4.07 4.56
N SER A 66 19.11 -4.04 5.06
CA SER A 66 18.81 -3.81 6.48
C SER A 66 18.91 -5.10 7.33
N GLY A 67 19.29 -6.23 6.75
CA GLY A 67 19.40 -7.52 7.45
C GLY A 67 18.09 -8.32 7.53
N ILE A 68 17.05 -7.91 6.80
CA ILE A 68 15.76 -8.61 6.74
C ILE A 68 15.64 -9.27 5.38
N ASP A 69 15.80 -10.59 5.30
CA ASP A 69 15.65 -11.35 4.06
C ASP A 69 14.30 -12.02 3.98
N ILE A 70 13.50 -11.62 2.97
CA ILE A 70 12.17 -12.17 2.68
C ILE A 70 12.04 -12.41 1.16
N PRO A 71 11.22 -13.37 0.74
CA PRO A 71 10.94 -13.56 -0.68
C PRO A 71 10.07 -12.41 -1.23
N GLU A 72 10.19 -12.14 -2.53
CA GLU A 72 9.45 -11.04 -3.20
C GLU A 72 7.94 -11.22 -3.07
N GLU A 73 7.46 -12.46 -3.12
CA GLU A 73 6.05 -12.82 -2.96
C GLU A 73 5.47 -12.50 -1.59
N SER A 74 6.32 -12.28 -0.59
CA SER A 74 5.91 -11.82 0.75
C SER A 74 5.73 -10.30 0.84
N ILE A 75 5.92 -9.57 -0.25
CA ILE A 75 5.71 -8.11 -0.31
C ILE A 75 4.41 -7.82 -1.07
N TRP A 76 3.53 -7.03 -0.46
CA TRP A 76 2.27 -6.58 -1.02
C TRP A 76 2.17 -5.07 -0.97
N THR A 77 2.31 -4.43 -2.14
CA THR A 77 2.29 -2.97 -2.26
C THR A 77 0.91 -2.46 -2.64
N SER A 78 0.66 -1.17 -2.41
CA SER A 78 -0.55 -0.52 -2.94
C SER A 78 -0.62 -0.55 -4.46
N ALA A 79 0.52 -0.59 -5.15
CA ALA A 79 0.59 -0.76 -6.60
C ALA A 79 0.06 -2.13 -7.05
N LEU A 80 0.53 -3.22 -6.43
CA LEU A 80 0.06 -4.58 -6.70
C LEU A 80 -1.44 -4.72 -6.39
N ALA A 81 -1.86 -4.20 -5.23
CA ALA A 81 -3.28 -4.23 -4.84
C ALA A 81 -4.16 -3.47 -5.84
N THR A 82 -3.68 -2.33 -6.37
CA THR A 82 -4.39 -1.52 -7.36
C THR A 82 -4.50 -2.26 -8.69
N ALA A 83 -3.40 -2.78 -9.21
CA ALA A 83 -3.40 -3.50 -10.47
C ALA A 83 -4.30 -4.74 -10.40
N ARG A 84 -4.20 -5.52 -9.33
CA ARG A 84 -5.05 -6.71 -9.10
C ARG A 84 -6.52 -6.36 -9.01
N PHE A 85 -6.87 -5.34 -8.22
CA PHE A 85 -8.25 -4.87 -8.10
C PHE A 85 -8.84 -4.47 -9.46
N LEU A 86 -8.09 -3.73 -10.26
CA LEU A 86 -8.56 -3.29 -11.58
C LEU A 86 -8.69 -4.45 -12.57
N ALA A 87 -7.79 -5.43 -12.53
CA ALA A 87 -7.86 -6.63 -13.36
C ALA A 87 -9.12 -7.46 -13.06
N GLU A 88 -9.55 -7.52 -11.79
CA GLU A 88 -10.82 -8.15 -11.39
C GLU A 88 -12.05 -7.37 -11.86
N GLN A 89 -11.94 -6.04 -12.06
CA GLN A 89 -13.04 -5.22 -12.59
C GLN A 89 -13.13 -5.29 -14.11
N LYS A 90 -12.01 -5.19 -14.82
CA LYS A 90 -11.97 -5.19 -16.29
C LYS A 90 -10.60 -5.70 -16.79
N PRO A 91 -10.46 -7.01 -16.98
CA PRO A 91 -9.22 -7.60 -17.48
C PRO A 91 -8.82 -7.02 -18.85
N GLY A 92 -7.53 -6.76 -19.05
CA GLY A 92 -6.98 -6.30 -20.34
C GLY A 92 -7.41 -4.89 -20.77
N ALA A 93 -7.96 -4.11 -19.85
CA ALA A 93 -8.36 -2.74 -20.18
C ALA A 93 -7.17 -1.81 -20.45
N ALA A 94 -7.42 -0.71 -21.12
CA ALA A 94 -6.44 0.37 -21.27
C ALA A 94 -6.47 1.29 -20.03
N ALA A 95 -5.28 1.73 -19.59
CA ALA A 95 -5.11 2.63 -18.46
C ALA A 95 -4.08 3.71 -18.76
N TYR A 96 -4.37 4.93 -18.33
CA TYR A 96 -3.39 6.00 -18.25
C TYR A 96 -2.79 6.00 -16.83
N VAL A 97 -1.48 5.81 -16.74
CA VAL A 97 -0.80 5.63 -15.46
C VAL A 97 0.16 6.78 -15.20
N ILE A 98 0.02 7.42 -14.04
CA ILE A 98 1.01 8.35 -13.48
C ILE A 98 1.62 7.66 -12.27
N GLY A 99 2.88 7.29 -12.37
CA GLY A 99 3.60 6.55 -11.32
C GLY A 99 4.94 6.05 -11.80
N GLU A 100 5.65 5.36 -10.93
CA GLU A 100 6.98 4.79 -11.18
C GLU A 100 6.89 3.29 -11.51
N ALA A 101 8.07 2.64 -11.60
CA ALA A 101 8.21 1.24 -11.98
C ALA A 101 7.34 0.29 -11.13
N GLY A 102 7.19 0.55 -9.83
CA GLY A 102 6.33 -0.27 -8.97
C GLY A 102 4.90 -0.38 -9.46
N LEU A 103 4.31 0.74 -9.90
CA LEU A 103 2.94 0.74 -10.40
C LEU A 103 2.86 0.29 -11.86
N THR A 104 3.75 0.79 -12.74
CA THR A 104 3.70 0.45 -14.16
C THR A 104 3.97 -1.04 -14.41
N SER A 105 4.94 -1.65 -13.69
CA SER A 105 5.18 -3.09 -13.77
C SER A 105 3.99 -3.90 -13.28
N ALA A 106 3.40 -3.52 -12.14
CA ALA A 106 2.22 -4.21 -11.62
C ALA A 106 1.03 -4.19 -12.60
N MET A 107 0.80 -3.05 -13.26
CA MET A 107 -0.24 -2.92 -14.29
C MET A 107 0.06 -3.80 -15.50
N HIS A 108 1.31 -3.86 -15.97
CA HIS A 108 1.70 -4.74 -17.08
C HIS A 108 1.57 -6.22 -16.73
N GLU A 109 1.98 -6.63 -15.52
CA GLU A 109 1.87 -8.01 -15.05
C GLU A 109 0.42 -8.50 -14.97
N GLU A 110 -0.51 -7.61 -14.65
CA GLU A 110 -1.96 -7.90 -14.65
C GLU A 110 -2.61 -7.72 -16.05
N GLY A 111 -1.81 -7.48 -17.09
CA GLY A 111 -2.24 -7.47 -18.50
C GLY A 111 -2.87 -6.17 -18.98
N PHE A 112 -2.68 -5.05 -18.29
CA PHE A 112 -3.17 -3.75 -18.74
C PHE A 112 -2.38 -3.19 -19.92
N ILE A 113 -3.08 -2.51 -20.83
CA ILE A 113 -2.48 -1.71 -21.90
C ILE A 113 -2.27 -0.29 -21.39
N LEU A 114 -1.01 0.15 -21.28
CA LEU A 114 -0.74 1.53 -20.89
C LEU A 114 -0.84 2.43 -22.14
N ALA A 115 -1.75 3.40 -22.09
CA ALA A 115 -2.08 4.27 -23.23
C ALA A 115 -2.36 5.71 -22.80
N ASP A 116 -2.26 6.63 -23.75
CA ASP A 116 -2.44 8.07 -23.56
C ASP A 116 -3.84 8.57 -23.94
N SER A 117 -4.67 7.71 -24.56
CA SER A 117 -6.04 8.00 -25.00
C SER A 117 -6.89 6.74 -24.95
N ASP A 118 -8.19 6.91 -25.01
CA ASP A 118 -9.19 5.82 -25.08
C ASP A 118 -9.04 4.81 -23.94
N VAL A 119 -8.82 5.32 -22.71
CA VAL A 119 -8.56 4.51 -21.53
C VAL A 119 -9.82 4.37 -20.68
N GLU A 120 -9.94 3.22 -20.01
CA GLU A 120 -10.99 2.96 -19.01
C GLU A 120 -10.64 3.57 -17.65
N PHE A 121 -9.34 3.57 -17.32
CA PHE A 121 -8.84 4.00 -16.03
C PHE A 121 -7.77 5.06 -16.16
N VAL A 122 -7.80 6.04 -15.25
CA VAL A 122 -6.66 6.89 -14.89
C VAL A 122 -6.18 6.44 -13.53
N VAL A 123 -4.94 5.95 -13.47
CA VAL A 123 -4.35 5.39 -12.25
C VAL A 123 -3.21 6.27 -11.78
N LEU A 124 -3.38 6.85 -10.59
CA LEU A 124 -2.40 7.73 -9.97
C LEU A 124 -1.66 7.01 -8.85
N GLY A 125 -0.35 6.90 -8.98
CA GLY A 125 0.57 6.48 -7.94
C GLY A 125 1.53 7.60 -7.55
N GLU A 126 2.45 7.28 -6.66
CA GLU A 126 3.49 8.20 -6.24
C GLU A 126 4.61 8.25 -7.28
N THR A 127 5.09 9.46 -7.55
CA THR A 127 6.31 9.74 -8.32
C THR A 127 6.95 11.01 -7.78
N ARG A 128 8.23 11.18 -8.06
CA ARG A 128 8.96 12.42 -7.76
C ARG A 128 8.98 13.40 -8.93
N THR A 129 8.42 13.00 -10.07
CA THR A 129 8.50 13.73 -11.34
C THR A 129 7.12 14.01 -11.93
N TYR A 130 6.16 14.45 -11.11
CA TYR A 130 4.86 14.86 -11.62
C TYR A 130 5.00 16.00 -12.63
N SER A 131 4.61 15.76 -13.88
CA SER A 131 4.61 16.81 -14.91
C SER A 131 3.24 17.46 -15.05
N PHE A 132 3.24 18.75 -15.38
CA PHE A 132 2.01 19.48 -15.66
C PHE A 132 1.23 18.86 -16.83
N GLU A 133 1.95 18.35 -17.83
CA GLU A 133 1.33 17.69 -18.99
C GLU A 133 0.63 16.39 -18.61
N ALA A 134 1.29 15.54 -17.82
CA ALA A 134 0.69 14.29 -17.36
C ALA A 134 -0.57 14.53 -16.53
N ILE A 135 -0.55 15.51 -15.62
CA ILE A 135 -1.70 15.90 -14.82
C ILE A 135 -2.82 16.47 -15.69
N THR A 136 -2.50 17.32 -16.65
CA THR A 136 -3.47 17.88 -17.59
C THR A 136 -4.15 16.79 -18.41
N ARG A 137 -3.38 15.80 -18.88
CA ARG A 137 -3.92 14.64 -19.58
C ARG A 137 -4.85 13.82 -18.70
N ALA A 138 -4.45 13.51 -17.47
CA ALA A 138 -5.29 12.82 -16.50
C ALA A 138 -6.62 13.55 -16.29
N ILE A 139 -6.60 14.87 -16.09
CA ILE A 139 -7.80 15.70 -15.92
C ILE A 139 -8.73 15.55 -17.14
N ARG A 140 -8.20 15.63 -18.36
CA ARG A 140 -9.00 15.50 -19.60
C ARG A 140 -9.62 14.11 -19.74
N LEU A 141 -8.85 13.06 -19.46
CA LEU A 141 -9.34 11.68 -19.53
C LEU A 141 -10.42 11.42 -18.49
N ILE A 142 -10.23 11.88 -17.24
CA ILE A 142 -11.23 11.75 -16.16
C ILE A 142 -12.51 12.51 -16.52
N THR A 143 -12.38 13.74 -17.01
CA THR A 143 -13.54 14.54 -17.46
C THR A 143 -14.23 13.90 -18.66
N GLY A 144 -13.49 13.17 -19.50
CA GLY A 144 -14.01 12.37 -20.61
C GLY A 144 -14.66 11.05 -20.21
N GLY A 145 -14.68 10.70 -18.92
CA GLY A 145 -15.40 9.54 -18.39
C GLY A 145 -14.51 8.37 -17.91
N ALA A 146 -13.18 8.49 -18.01
CA ALA A 146 -12.29 7.48 -17.43
C ALA A 146 -12.40 7.46 -15.89
N LYS A 147 -12.38 6.26 -15.30
CA LYS A 147 -12.49 6.09 -13.86
C LYS A 147 -11.19 6.50 -13.17
N PHE A 148 -11.30 7.36 -12.16
CA PHE A 148 -10.15 7.86 -11.42
C PHE A 148 -9.83 6.95 -10.22
N ILE A 149 -8.64 6.37 -10.24
CA ILE A 149 -8.13 5.45 -9.22
C ILE A 149 -6.81 6.00 -8.67
N ALA A 150 -6.54 5.84 -7.39
CA ALA A 150 -5.27 6.22 -6.79
C ALA A 150 -4.78 5.11 -5.85
N THR A 151 -3.46 4.94 -5.80
CA THR A 151 -2.84 3.85 -5.03
C THR A 151 -3.02 4.00 -3.54
N ASN A 152 -2.99 5.23 -3.01
CA ASN A 152 -3.16 5.51 -1.58
C ASN A 152 -3.60 6.97 -1.34
N PRO A 153 -4.18 7.30 -0.17
CA PRO A 153 -4.65 8.65 0.16
C PRO A 153 -3.61 9.52 0.86
N ASP A 154 -2.36 9.06 1.04
CA ASP A 154 -1.34 9.79 1.78
C ASP A 154 -1.06 11.14 1.13
N VAL A 155 -1.25 12.22 1.90
CA VAL A 155 -1.07 13.61 1.40
C VAL A 155 0.38 14.05 1.44
N SER A 156 1.19 13.43 2.30
CA SER A 156 2.63 13.71 2.42
C SER A 156 3.40 12.44 2.75
N GLY A 157 4.64 12.39 2.28
CA GLY A 157 5.62 11.38 2.64
C GLY A 157 6.85 12.02 3.28
N PRO A 158 7.66 11.27 4.05
CA PRO A 158 8.88 11.77 4.65
C PRO A 158 10.01 11.92 3.62
N SER A 159 10.89 12.91 3.82
CA SER A 159 12.18 12.99 3.18
C SER A 159 13.21 13.64 4.12
N ALA A 160 14.49 13.54 3.78
CA ALA A 160 15.56 14.18 4.54
C ALA A 160 15.43 15.71 4.64
N GLU A 161 14.77 16.33 3.66
CA GLU A 161 14.57 17.78 3.57
C GLU A 161 13.23 18.24 4.16
N GLY A 162 12.40 17.30 4.66
CA GLY A 162 11.07 17.55 5.18
C GLY A 162 9.95 16.85 4.39
N PRO A 163 8.67 17.16 4.66
CA PRO A 163 7.57 16.45 4.02
C PRO A 163 7.48 16.76 2.52
N LEU A 164 7.28 15.71 1.72
CA LEU A 164 7.01 15.78 0.28
C LEU A 164 5.52 15.57 0.00
N PRO A 165 4.95 16.23 -1.03
CA PRO A 165 3.63 15.86 -1.52
C PRO A 165 3.60 14.39 -1.99
N ALA A 166 2.59 13.65 -1.55
CA ALA A 166 2.36 12.27 -1.95
C ALA A 166 1.11 12.14 -2.84
N THR A 167 0.72 10.91 -3.17
CA THR A 167 -0.38 10.61 -4.08
C THR A 167 -1.67 11.35 -3.75
N GLY A 168 -2.04 11.43 -2.46
CA GLY A 168 -3.27 12.10 -2.02
C GLY A 168 -3.28 13.61 -2.29
N ALA A 169 -2.13 14.29 -2.22
CA ALA A 169 -2.04 15.72 -2.54
C ALA A 169 -2.30 15.98 -4.03
N VAL A 170 -1.70 15.17 -4.91
CA VAL A 170 -1.91 15.27 -6.36
C VAL A 170 -3.32 14.87 -6.74
N ALA A 171 -3.86 13.84 -6.09
CA ALA A 171 -5.25 13.44 -6.26
C ALA A 171 -6.23 14.56 -5.86
N ALA A 172 -5.94 15.30 -4.80
CA ALA A 172 -6.73 16.47 -4.39
C ALA A 172 -6.70 17.59 -5.45
N MET A 173 -5.54 17.85 -6.06
CA MET A 173 -5.41 18.82 -7.17
C MET A 173 -6.25 18.40 -8.37
N ILE A 174 -6.18 17.13 -8.79
CA ILE A 174 -6.99 16.61 -9.91
C ILE A 174 -8.48 16.67 -9.55
N THR A 175 -8.84 16.31 -8.31
CA THR A 175 -10.21 16.40 -7.81
C THR A 175 -10.74 17.82 -7.85
N ALA A 176 -9.95 18.81 -7.45
CA ALA A 176 -10.33 20.23 -7.51
C ALA A 176 -10.63 20.70 -8.95
N ALA A 177 -9.89 20.18 -9.94
CA ALA A 177 -10.06 20.53 -11.32
C ALA A 177 -11.23 19.80 -12.02
N THR A 178 -11.55 18.56 -11.58
CA THR A 178 -12.55 17.72 -12.26
C THR A 178 -13.87 17.58 -11.49
N GLY A 179 -13.87 17.85 -10.19
CA GLY A 179 -14.98 17.51 -9.29
C GLY A 179 -15.08 16.02 -8.96
N ILE A 180 -14.21 15.17 -9.52
CA ILE A 180 -14.26 13.71 -9.40
C ILE A 180 -13.18 13.25 -8.42
N ARG A 181 -13.59 12.54 -7.37
CA ARG A 181 -12.66 11.95 -6.38
C ARG A 181 -12.18 10.58 -6.84
N PRO A 182 -10.91 10.21 -6.58
CA PRO A 182 -10.44 8.87 -6.88
C PRO A 182 -11.01 7.83 -5.91
N TYR A 183 -11.03 6.58 -6.35
CA TYR A 183 -11.10 5.45 -5.46
C TYR A 183 -9.69 5.07 -5.02
N TYR A 184 -9.42 5.16 -3.73
CA TYR A 184 -8.12 4.78 -3.14
C TYR A 184 -8.11 3.30 -2.80
N VAL A 185 -7.09 2.56 -3.25
CA VAL A 185 -6.99 1.11 -3.03
C VAL A 185 -6.15 0.74 -1.80
N GLY A 186 -5.05 1.47 -1.58
CA GLY A 186 -4.13 1.23 -0.47
C GLY A 186 -4.72 1.54 0.91
N LYS A 187 -3.97 1.24 1.96
CA LYS A 187 -4.37 1.54 3.35
C LYS A 187 -4.81 3.01 3.49
N PRO A 188 -5.91 3.31 4.18
CA PRO A 188 -6.69 2.47 5.09
C PRO A 188 -7.81 1.64 4.44
N ASN A 189 -7.89 1.54 3.11
CA ASN A 189 -8.95 0.77 2.47
C ASN A 189 -8.83 -0.72 2.83
N PRO A 190 -9.89 -1.35 3.40
CA PRO A 190 -9.88 -2.77 3.76
C PRO A 190 -9.72 -3.71 2.56
N LEU A 191 -9.92 -3.21 1.34
CA LEU A 191 -9.68 -3.98 0.11
C LEU A 191 -8.23 -4.46 0.05
N MET A 192 -7.26 -3.63 0.41
CA MET A 192 -5.84 -4.02 0.43
C MET A 192 -5.58 -5.18 1.39
N MET A 193 -6.24 -5.17 2.56
CA MET A 193 -6.14 -6.29 3.52
C MET A 193 -6.77 -7.56 2.97
N ARG A 194 -7.96 -7.45 2.37
CA ARG A 194 -8.68 -8.59 1.80
C ARG A 194 -7.88 -9.25 0.67
N THR A 195 -7.35 -8.46 -0.26
CA THR A 195 -6.54 -9.00 -1.36
C THR A 195 -5.25 -9.62 -0.84
N ALA A 196 -4.62 -9.05 0.20
CA ALA A 196 -3.46 -9.62 0.87
C ALA A 196 -3.78 -10.98 1.52
N LEU A 197 -4.88 -11.08 2.28
CA LEU A 197 -5.33 -12.32 2.91
C LEU A 197 -5.64 -13.41 1.87
N ASN A 198 -6.34 -13.05 0.79
CA ASN A 198 -6.64 -13.98 -0.30
C ASN A 198 -5.35 -14.53 -0.94
N ARG A 199 -4.32 -13.70 -1.08
CA ARG A 199 -3.03 -14.11 -1.66
C ARG A 199 -2.34 -15.21 -0.87
N ILE A 200 -2.47 -15.20 0.46
CA ILE A 200 -1.85 -16.20 1.34
C ILE A 200 -2.85 -17.26 1.86
N GLY A 201 -4.07 -17.27 1.35
CA GLY A 201 -5.10 -18.22 1.76
C GLY A 201 -5.49 -18.10 3.23
N ALA A 202 -5.47 -16.88 3.78
CA ALA A 202 -5.73 -16.62 5.19
C ALA A 202 -7.11 -15.99 5.45
N HIS A 203 -7.59 -16.13 6.69
CA HIS A 203 -8.87 -15.55 7.14
C HIS A 203 -8.62 -14.41 8.14
N SER A 204 -9.42 -13.35 8.05
CA SER A 204 -9.28 -12.17 8.91
C SER A 204 -9.34 -12.49 10.41
N GLU A 205 -10.23 -13.39 10.82
CA GLU A 205 -10.46 -13.77 12.22
C GLU A 205 -9.22 -14.38 12.90
N THR A 206 -8.35 -15.03 12.12
CA THR A 206 -7.12 -15.67 12.57
C THR A 206 -5.86 -14.94 12.12
N SER A 207 -6.01 -13.72 11.66
CA SER A 207 -4.92 -12.86 11.18
C SER A 207 -4.75 -11.64 12.06
N ILE A 208 -3.54 -11.10 12.05
CA ILE A 208 -3.19 -9.88 12.76
C ILE A 208 -2.53 -8.88 11.82
N MET A 209 -2.89 -7.60 11.95
CA MET A 209 -2.19 -6.48 11.31
C MET A 209 -1.28 -5.80 12.33
N ILE A 210 -0.01 -5.63 11.98
CA ILE A 210 1.00 -4.93 12.77
C ILE A 210 1.37 -3.67 12.03
N GLY A 211 1.18 -2.50 12.63
CA GLY A 211 1.45 -1.22 12.00
C GLY A 211 1.85 -0.14 12.99
N ASP A 212 2.36 0.98 12.51
CA ASP A 212 2.78 2.12 13.33
C ASP A 212 1.78 3.29 13.28
N ARG A 213 0.77 3.21 12.39
CA ARG A 213 -0.20 4.28 12.18
C ARG A 213 -1.62 3.85 12.49
N MET A 214 -2.31 4.65 13.34
CA MET A 214 -3.71 4.42 13.69
C MET A 214 -4.65 4.65 12.50
N ASP A 215 -4.37 5.67 11.68
CA ASP A 215 -5.22 6.15 10.59
C ASP A 215 -5.13 5.30 9.31
N THR A 216 -4.09 4.49 9.17
CA THR A 216 -3.89 3.59 8.03
C THR A 216 -3.92 2.12 8.45
N ASP A 217 -2.95 1.66 9.22
CA ASP A 217 -2.73 0.24 9.52
C ASP A 217 -3.78 -0.33 10.44
N VAL A 218 -3.93 0.30 11.62
CA VAL A 218 -4.88 -0.17 12.62
C VAL A 218 -6.29 -0.07 12.08
N LYS A 219 -6.63 1.06 11.45
CA LYS A 219 -7.95 1.26 10.84
C LYS A 219 -8.25 0.19 9.78
N SER A 220 -7.33 -0.04 8.83
CA SER A 220 -7.57 -1.03 7.76
C SER A 220 -7.68 -2.45 8.30
N GLY A 221 -6.88 -2.80 9.33
CA GLY A 221 -6.97 -4.10 9.98
C GLY A 221 -8.33 -4.31 10.67
N LEU A 222 -8.77 -3.33 11.45
CA LEU A 222 -10.07 -3.39 12.14
C LEU A 222 -11.24 -3.44 11.14
N GLU A 223 -11.24 -2.61 10.09
CA GLU A 223 -12.29 -2.60 9.06
C GLU A 223 -12.31 -3.89 8.23
N ALA A 224 -11.17 -4.59 8.14
CA ALA A 224 -11.10 -5.92 7.52
C ALA A 224 -11.48 -7.07 8.46
N GLY A 225 -11.83 -6.79 9.72
CA GLY A 225 -12.19 -7.81 10.73
C GLY A 225 -10.99 -8.53 11.34
N MET A 226 -9.79 -7.94 11.27
CA MET A 226 -8.55 -8.48 11.83
C MET A 226 -8.28 -7.89 13.22
N ARG A 227 -7.47 -8.59 14.00
CA ARG A 227 -6.80 -7.98 15.15
C ARG A 227 -5.70 -7.04 14.66
N SER A 228 -5.43 -5.99 15.43
CA SER A 228 -4.40 -5.02 15.08
C SER A 228 -3.49 -4.75 16.28
N VAL A 229 -2.20 -4.59 16.01
CA VAL A 229 -1.18 -4.18 16.97
C VAL A 229 -0.55 -2.89 16.49
N LEU A 230 -0.56 -1.87 17.34
CA LEU A 230 0.15 -0.62 17.11
C LEU A 230 1.55 -0.72 17.69
N VAL A 231 2.56 -0.53 16.87
CA VAL A 231 3.97 -0.47 17.24
C VAL A 231 4.38 0.98 17.39
N GLN A 232 4.97 1.34 18.53
CA GLN A 232 5.40 2.72 18.83
C GLN A 232 6.94 2.83 18.89
N ILE A 233 7.64 2.12 18.03
CA ILE A 233 9.11 2.14 17.98
C ILE A 233 9.53 2.99 16.78
N GLY A 234 10.26 4.09 17.03
CA GLY A 234 10.95 4.87 15.99
C GLY A 234 10.28 6.16 15.53
N ARG A 235 9.02 6.42 15.84
CA ARG A 235 8.49 7.79 15.79
C ARG A 235 8.55 8.39 17.19
N ALA A 236 9.55 9.23 17.43
CA ALA A 236 9.57 10.08 18.61
C ALA A 236 8.30 10.94 18.59
N SER A 237 7.42 10.68 19.55
CA SER A 237 6.18 11.39 19.86
C SER A 237 5.15 11.43 18.73
N CYS A 238 4.07 10.70 18.90
CA CYS A 238 2.75 11.09 18.44
C CYS A 238 2.35 12.44 19.06
N ARG A 239 2.96 13.50 18.59
CA ARG A 239 2.50 14.88 18.70
C ARG A 239 2.18 15.39 17.32
N GLU A 240 1.43 14.60 16.57
CA GLU A 240 0.60 15.19 15.54
C GLU A 240 -0.62 15.74 16.28
N ARG A 241 -0.59 17.02 16.39
CA ARG A 241 -1.67 17.83 16.96
C ARG A 241 -2.88 17.68 16.07
N VAL A 242 -3.96 17.40 16.73
CA VAL A 242 -5.32 17.63 16.28
C VAL A 242 -5.45 19.08 15.77
#